data_1e3d6c0113b4d63cfae7a4959cd150ac
#
_entry.id   1e3d6c0113b4d63cfae7a4959cd150ac
#
_cell.length_a   1.000
_cell.length_b   1.000
_cell.length_c   1.000
_cell.angle_alpha   90.00
_cell.angle_beta   90.00
_cell.angle_gamma   90.00
#
_symmetry.space_group_name_H-M   'P 1'
#
loop_
_entity.id
_entity.type
_entity.pdbx_description
1 polymer ?
#
loop_
_entity_poly.entity_id
_entity_poly.type
_entity_poly.pdbx_seq_one_letter_code
_entity_poly.pdbx_strand_id
1 'polypeptide(L)'
;EFKKKTKNVSVYESKNYKVKVKDLDIDTIGKQTISIEGENKQTSEKHSAEVKVKVQDTTAPEITCEDVLTVEQNEVFDINSYVSLNEEGTIQLTDNINTADVGTFTTTIKAKDTAGNVSEKNITVHVEKSFYQRIADAALAQIGVYQDCTMLVTNSLAHFHGAPTAYLSLGTLTNNPVPGDICVYQGHVALYVGNNQAVHGGWLGNQTVLTSVACGQPFIGYVHVNR
;
A
#
# COMPACT_ATOMS: atom_id res chain seq x y z
N GLU A 1 -16.54 -27.80 23.25
CA GLU A 1 -15.68 -27.75 22.05
C GLU A 1 -16.02 -28.93 21.16
N PHE A 2 -16.73 -28.72 20.06
CA PHE A 2 -17.09 -29.77 19.11
C PHE A 2 -15.94 -29.94 18.11
N LYS A 3 -15.15 -30.98 18.25
CA LYS A 3 -14.11 -31.32 17.29
C LYS A 3 -14.70 -32.12 16.12
N LYS A 4 -14.62 -31.50 14.93
CA LYS A 4 -14.61 -32.09 13.58
C LYS A 4 -15.91 -32.64 12.97
N LYS A 5 -16.22 -32.07 11.81
CA LYS A 5 -17.30 -32.36 10.87
C LYS A 5 -17.38 -33.86 10.46
N THR A 6 -18.52 -34.45 10.70
CA THR A 6 -19.20 -35.36 9.78
C THR A 6 -20.64 -34.89 9.71
N LYS A 7 -21.22 -34.83 8.51
CA LYS A 7 -22.56 -34.27 8.23
C LYS A 7 -23.54 -34.52 9.39
N ASN A 8 -23.91 -33.45 10.09
CA ASN A 8 -25.12 -33.31 10.92
C ASN A 8 -25.34 -34.31 12.09
N VAL A 9 -24.32 -35.00 12.55
CA VAL A 9 -24.47 -35.88 13.74
C VAL A 9 -23.20 -35.80 14.58
N SER A 10 -23.29 -35.24 15.78
CA SER A 10 -22.26 -35.37 16.81
C SER A 10 -22.69 -36.42 17.82
N VAL A 11 -21.83 -37.41 18.09
CA VAL A 11 -22.09 -38.43 19.08
C VAL A 11 -21.21 -38.18 20.30
N TYR A 12 -21.83 -38.03 21.44
CA TYR A 12 -21.16 -37.99 22.73
C TYR A 12 -21.45 -39.27 23.50
N GLU A 13 -20.44 -39.94 23.98
CA GLU A 13 -20.59 -41.17 24.76
C GLU A 13 -20.02 -41.00 26.16
N SER A 14 -20.83 -41.35 27.14
CA SER A 14 -20.41 -41.57 28.51
C SER A 14 -20.49 -43.06 28.89
N LYS A 15 -20.11 -43.39 30.13
CA LYS A 15 -20.21 -44.76 30.64
C LYS A 15 -21.63 -45.32 30.52
N ASN A 16 -22.65 -44.49 30.75
CA ASN A 16 -24.04 -44.91 30.86
C ASN A 16 -24.94 -44.46 29.71
N TYR A 17 -24.53 -43.43 28.94
CA TYR A 17 -25.36 -42.82 27.92
C TYR A 17 -24.62 -42.62 26.61
N LYS A 18 -25.39 -42.79 25.53
CA LYS A 18 -24.99 -42.37 24.18
C LYS A 18 -25.93 -41.25 23.74
N VAL A 19 -25.35 -40.09 23.38
CA VAL A 19 -26.13 -38.93 22.97
C VAL A 19 -25.81 -38.59 21.53
N LYS A 20 -26.85 -38.45 20.70
CA LYS A 20 -26.75 -38.00 19.31
C LYS A 20 -27.39 -36.61 19.19
N VAL A 21 -26.66 -35.72 18.57
CA VAL A 21 -27.20 -34.42 18.13
C VAL A 21 -27.50 -34.51 16.64
N LYS A 22 -28.73 -34.20 16.25
CA LYS A 22 -29.20 -34.20 14.87
C LYS A 22 -29.60 -32.78 14.48
N ASP A 23 -29.63 -32.52 13.18
CA ASP A 23 -30.15 -31.28 12.56
C ASP A 23 -29.34 -30.01 12.94
N LEU A 24 -28.10 -30.16 13.43
CA LEU A 24 -27.20 -29.07 13.67
C LEU A 24 -26.44 -28.75 12.38
N ASP A 25 -26.70 -27.59 11.81
CA ASP A 25 -25.92 -27.01 10.71
C ASP A 25 -25.01 -25.90 11.26
N ILE A 26 -23.72 -26.19 11.36
CA ILE A 26 -22.71 -25.23 11.87
C ILE A 26 -22.26 -24.24 10.77
N ASP A 27 -22.61 -24.45 9.52
CA ASP A 27 -22.25 -23.59 8.40
C ASP A 27 -23.29 -22.50 8.16
N THR A 28 -24.51 -22.65 8.73
CA THR A 28 -25.57 -21.63 8.68
C THR A 28 -25.66 -20.86 9.99
N ILE A 29 -25.27 -19.60 9.93
CA ILE A 29 -25.33 -18.68 11.09
C ILE A 29 -26.81 -18.36 11.42
N GLY A 30 -27.15 -18.37 12.69
CA GLY A 30 -28.49 -18.02 13.13
C GLY A 30 -29.07 -18.95 14.20
N LYS A 31 -30.38 -18.76 14.47
CA LYS A 31 -31.11 -19.62 15.41
C LYS A 31 -31.56 -20.89 14.69
N GLN A 32 -31.29 -22.03 15.32
CA GLN A 32 -31.66 -23.37 14.82
C GLN A 32 -32.34 -24.15 15.93
N THR A 33 -33.23 -25.06 15.55
CA THR A 33 -33.77 -26.08 16.47
C THR A 33 -33.11 -27.39 16.13
N ILE A 34 -32.46 -27.98 17.09
CA ILE A 34 -31.77 -29.28 16.96
C ILE A 34 -32.49 -30.35 17.77
N SER A 35 -32.38 -31.58 17.32
CA SER A 35 -32.87 -32.74 18.05
C SER A 35 -31.72 -33.43 18.77
N ILE A 36 -31.88 -33.69 20.05
CA ILE A 36 -30.94 -34.46 20.88
C ILE A 36 -31.60 -35.76 21.28
N GLU A 37 -30.99 -36.87 20.85
CA GLU A 37 -31.42 -38.22 21.23
C GLU A 37 -30.43 -38.80 22.26
N GLY A 38 -30.91 -39.19 23.42
CA GLY A 38 -30.16 -39.91 24.45
C GLY A 38 -30.59 -41.37 24.54
N GLU A 39 -29.63 -42.28 24.59
CA GLU A 39 -29.86 -43.73 24.81
C GLU A 39 -29.11 -44.16 26.05
N ASN A 40 -29.82 -44.81 27.00
CA ASN A 40 -29.20 -45.45 28.14
C ASN A 40 -28.60 -46.79 27.69
N LYS A 41 -27.28 -46.94 27.84
CA LYS A 41 -26.56 -48.16 27.39
C LYS A 41 -26.91 -49.44 28.15
N GLN A 42 -27.46 -49.32 29.33
CA GLN A 42 -27.84 -50.50 30.15
C GLN A 42 -29.28 -50.96 29.86
N THR A 43 -30.20 -50.01 29.71
CA THR A 43 -31.63 -50.29 29.55
C THR A 43 -32.08 -50.21 28.10
N SER A 44 -31.26 -49.66 27.21
CA SER A 44 -31.61 -49.32 25.82
C SER A 44 -32.78 -48.33 25.67
N GLU A 45 -33.16 -47.69 26.77
CA GLU A 45 -34.22 -46.67 26.79
C GLU A 45 -33.76 -45.42 26.07
N LYS A 46 -34.64 -44.88 25.20
CA LYS A 46 -34.36 -43.70 24.38
C LYS A 46 -35.29 -42.54 24.74
N HIS A 47 -34.69 -41.38 24.86
CA HIS A 47 -35.36 -40.10 25.03
C HIS A 47 -34.89 -39.12 23.99
N SER A 48 -35.80 -38.26 23.52
CA SER A 48 -35.46 -37.16 22.61
C SER A 48 -35.96 -35.84 23.16
N ALA A 49 -35.22 -34.80 22.85
CA ALA A 49 -35.59 -33.40 23.19
C ALA A 49 -35.19 -32.47 22.04
N GLU A 50 -36.02 -31.48 21.80
CA GLU A 50 -35.68 -30.37 20.91
C GLU A 50 -35.04 -29.23 21.72
N VAL A 51 -33.94 -28.68 21.18
CA VAL A 51 -33.19 -27.60 21.81
C VAL A 51 -32.97 -26.49 20.78
N LYS A 52 -33.26 -25.25 21.19
CA LYS A 52 -32.94 -24.07 20.40
C LYS A 52 -31.49 -23.66 20.64
N VAL A 53 -30.70 -23.59 19.58
CA VAL A 53 -29.30 -23.17 19.59
C VAL A 53 -29.13 -21.94 18.69
N LYS A 54 -28.06 -21.20 18.92
CA LYS A 54 -27.64 -20.11 18.05
C LYS A 54 -26.23 -20.43 17.52
N VAL A 55 -26.12 -20.58 16.21
CA VAL A 55 -24.84 -20.65 15.53
C VAL A 55 -24.34 -19.23 15.29
N GLN A 56 -23.13 -18.95 15.68
CA GLN A 56 -22.49 -17.64 15.52
C GLN A 56 -21.08 -17.84 14.97
N ASP A 57 -20.68 -16.91 14.14
CA ASP A 57 -19.29 -16.74 13.82
C ASP A 57 -18.59 -16.01 14.96
N THR A 58 -17.49 -16.58 15.44
CA THR A 58 -16.66 -16.02 16.52
C THR A 58 -15.19 -15.94 16.11
N THR A 59 -14.90 -16.16 14.83
CA THR A 59 -13.56 -16.12 14.26
C THR A 59 -13.36 -14.73 13.65
N ALA A 60 -12.30 -14.05 14.04
CA ALA A 60 -11.95 -12.78 13.42
C ALA A 60 -11.24 -13.00 12.08
N PRO A 61 -11.37 -12.06 11.13
CA PRO A 61 -10.72 -12.16 9.83
C PRO A 61 -9.20 -12.14 9.97
N GLU A 62 -8.51 -12.91 9.15
CA GLU A 62 -7.05 -12.90 9.06
C GLU A 62 -6.59 -11.81 8.11
N ILE A 63 -5.69 -10.92 8.60
CA ILE A 63 -5.14 -9.81 7.84
C ILE A 63 -3.82 -10.26 7.19
N THR A 64 -3.78 -10.28 5.86
CA THR A 64 -2.56 -10.47 5.08
C THR A 64 -2.09 -9.12 4.52
N CYS A 65 -0.93 -8.68 4.97
CA CYS A 65 -0.28 -7.44 4.57
C CYS A 65 1.20 -7.52 4.94
N GLU A 66 2.06 -6.85 4.19
CA GLU A 66 3.46 -6.62 4.57
C GLU A 66 3.53 -5.79 5.87
N ASP A 67 4.57 -6.02 6.68
CA ASP A 67 4.75 -5.28 7.95
C ASP A 67 5.26 -3.85 7.70
N VAL A 68 5.92 -3.65 6.55
CA VAL A 68 6.50 -2.37 6.12
C VAL A 68 6.03 -2.07 4.71
N LEU A 69 5.38 -0.93 4.53
CA LEU A 69 4.95 -0.40 3.23
C LEU A 69 5.80 0.83 2.88
N THR A 70 6.10 1.00 1.61
CA THR A 70 6.78 2.20 1.09
C THR A 70 5.89 2.89 0.07
N VAL A 71 5.71 4.20 0.23
CA VAL A 71 4.93 5.06 -0.66
C VAL A 71 5.72 6.32 -0.99
N GLU A 72 5.46 6.92 -2.14
CA GLU A 72 6.10 8.18 -2.49
C GLU A 72 5.35 9.39 -1.90
N GLN A 73 6.09 10.45 -1.66
CA GLN A 73 5.54 11.72 -1.20
C GLN A 73 4.47 12.23 -2.16
N ASN A 74 3.33 12.67 -1.59
CA ASN A 74 2.13 13.14 -2.29
C ASN A 74 1.37 12.06 -3.10
N GLU A 75 1.75 10.80 -2.99
CA GLU A 75 0.96 9.70 -3.57
C GLU A 75 -0.30 9.44 -2.73
N VAL A 76 -1.40 9.05 -3.38
CA VAL A 76 -2.62 8.67 -2.67
C VAL A 76 -2.41 7.31 -2.00
N PHE A 77 -2.43 7.30 -0.67
CA PHE A 77 -2.30 6.08 0.11
C PHE A 77 -3.68 5.45 0.37
N ASP A 78 -3.98 4.36 -0.33
CA ASP A 78 -5.17 3.53 -0.08
C ASP A 78 -4.74 2.18 0.47
N ILE A 79 -5.01 1.94 1.74
CA ILE A 79 -4.64 0.69 2.43
C ILE A 79 -5.28 -0.56 1.79
N ASN A 80 -6.43 -0.43 1.14
CA ASN A 80 -7.09 -1.55 0.48
C ASN A 80 -6.26 -2.13 -0.68
N SER A 81 -5.32 -1.35 -1.22
CA SER A 81 -4.38 -1.82 -2.26
C SER A 81 -3.27 -2.74 -1.73
N TYR A 82 -3.05 -2.77 -0.41
CA TYR A 82 -1.96 -3.49 0.24
C TYR A 82 -2.42 -4.63 1.15
N VAL A 83 -3.73 -4.73 1.42
CA VAL A 83 -4.29 -5.65 2.41
C VAL A 83 -5.28 -6.61 1.74
N SER A 84 -5.22 -7.87 2.13
CA SER A 84 -6.27 -8.84 1.84
C SER A 84 -6.75 -9.52 3.11
N LEU A 85 -8.02 -9.92 3.12
CA LEU A 85 -8.64 -10.70 4.17
C LEU A 85 -8.95 -12.10 3.64
N ASN A 86 -8.95 -13.09 4.53
CA ASN A 86 -9.35 -14.46 4.21
C ASN A 86 -10.87 -14.64 4.08
N GLU A 87 -11.65 -13.61 4.43
CA GLU A 87 -13.11 -13.59 4.40
C GLU A 87 -13.66 -12.18 4.12
N GLU A 88 -14.97 -12.06 3.93
CA GLU A 88 -15.63 -10.78 3.69
C GLU A 88 -15.60 -9.90 4.93
N GLY A 89 -15.13 -8.66 4.77
CA GLY A 89 -15.00 -7.71 5.88
C GLY A 89 -14.66 -6.30 5.43
N THR A 90 -14.52 -5.42 6.41
CA THR A 90 -14.13 -4.02 6.22
C THR A 90 -12.74 -3.78 6.80
N ILE A 91 -11.97 -2.92 6.14
CA ILE A 91 -10.63 -2.52 6.57
C ILE A 91 -10.64 -1.04 6.92
N GLN A 92 -10.04 -0.69 8.04
CA GLN A 92 -9.85 0.69 8.49
C GLN A 92 -8.47 0.86 9.11
N LEU A 93 -7.90 2.06 9.00
CA LEU A 93 -6.70 2.47 9.74
C LEU A 93 -7.10 3.22 11.00
N THR A 94 -6.32 3.07 12.07
CA THR A 94 -6.50 3.87 13.30
C THR A 94 -6.09 5.32 13.08
N ASP A 95 -5.04 5.54 12.29
CA ASP A 95 -4.49 6.84 11.99
C ASP A 95 -4.29 6.98 10.48
N ASN A 96 -4.71 8.12 9.92
CA ASN A 96 -4.46 8.43 8.52
C ASN A 96 -2.98 8.74 8.31
N ILE A 97 -2.42 8.19 7.24
CA ILE A 97 -1.05 8.50 6.81
C ILE A 97 -1.08 9.74 5.91
N ASN A 98 -0.40 10.80 6.35
CA ASN A 98 -0.20 12.00 5.52
C ASN A 98 1.04 11.81 4.65
N THR A 99 0.83 11.51 3.37
CA THR A 99 1.93 11.30 2.42
C THR A 99 2.62 12.59 1.96
N ALA A 100 2.13 13.77 2.34
CA ALA A 100 2.83 15.02 2.07
C ALA A 100 4.13 15.15 2.90
N ASP A 101 4.21 14.45 4.03
CA ASP A 101 5.34 14.49 4.94
C ASP A 101 6.22 13.26 4.76
N VAL A 102 7.47 13.47 4.32
CA VAL A 102 8.48 12.40 4.22
C VAL A 102 8.85 11.93 5.61
N GLY A 103 8.82 10.62 5.84
CA GLY A 103 9.13 10.05 7.15
C GLY A 103 8.67 8.62 7.33
N THR A 104 8.75 8.17 8.58
CA THR A 104 8.30 6.84 8.99
C THR A 104 7.10 7.00 9.91
N PHE A 105 5.99 6.38 9.55
CA PHE A 105 4.74 6.43 10.28
C PHE A 105 4.34 5.02 10.70
N THR A 106 3.69 4.89 11.84
CA THR A 106 3.11 3.63 12.31
C THR A 106 1.60 3.79 12.44
N THR A 107 0.86 2.78 12.03
CA THR A 107 -0.59 2.74 12.18
C THR A 107 -1.05 1.30 12.40
N THR A 108 -2.30 1.13 12.81
CA THR A 108 -2.90 -0.19 13.01
C THR A 108 -4.01 -0.40 12.00
N ILE A 109 -3.92 -1.51 11.26
CA ILE A 109 -5.02 -2.00 10.43
C ILE A 109 -6.02 -2.70 11.35
N LYS A 110 -7.28 -2.31 11.27
CA LYS A 110 -8.42 -2.98 11.90
C LYS A 110 -9.28 -3.61 10.82
N ALA A 111 -9.42 -4.93 10.87
CA ALA A 111 -10.32 -5.65 10.00
C ALA A 111 -11.52 -6.14 10.81
N LYS A 112 -12.72 -5.99 10.25
CA LYS A 112 -13.97 -6.41 10.87
C LYS A 112 -14.79 -7.20 9.87
N ASP A 113 -15.19 -8.43 10.23
CA ASP A 113 -16.07 -9.27 9.43
C ASP A 113 -17.55 -8.83 9.51
N THR A 114 -18.40 -9.54 8.80
CA THR A 114 -19.85 -9.30 8.78
C THR A 114 -20.54 -9.72 10.09
N ALA A 115 -19.94 -10.61 10.89
CA ALA A 115 -20.42 -11.04 12.18
C ALA A 115 -20.06 -10.07 13.32
N GLY A 116 -19.10 -9.18 13.08
CA GLY A 116 -18.63 -8.17 14.01
C GLY A 116 -17.34 -8.53 14.74
N ASN A 117 -16.69 -9.65 14.40
CA ASN A 117 -15.39 -10.01 14.96
C ASN A 117 -14.30 -9.10 14.38
N VAL A 118 -13.30 -8.76 15.18
CA VAL A 118 -12.26 -7.79 14.82
C VAL A 118 -10.88 -8.41 15.02
N SER A 119 -10.00 -8.16 14.03
CA SER A 119 -8.57 -8.39 14.14
C SER A 119 -7.80 -7.10 13.92
N GLU A 120 -6.57 -7.04 14.43
CA GLU A 120 -5.71 -5.87 14.33
C GLU A 120 -4.29 -6.29 13.93
N LYS A 121 -3.65 -5.46 13.08
CA LYS A 121 -2.25 -5.64 12.68
C LYS A 121 -1.56 -4.28 12.62
N ASN A 122 -0.43 -4.16 13.31
CA ASN A 122 0.42 -2.97 13.23
C ASN A 122 1.27 -3.02 11.97
N ILE A 123 1.39 -1.91 11.29
CA ILE A 123 2.25 -1.72 10.13
C ILE A 123 3.07 -0.45 10.25
N THR A 124 4.18 -0.43 9.55
CA THR A 124 5.03 0.76 9.35
C THR A 124 4.89 1.22 7.91
N VAL A 125 4.71 2.53 7.70
CA VAL A 125 4.65 3.14 6.37
C VAL A 125 5.82 4.12 6.24
N HIS A 126 6.72 3.87 5.28
CA HIS A 126 7.77 4.79 4.89
C HIS A 126 7.28 5.67 3.76
N VAL A 127 7.16 6.97 4.00
CA VAL A 127 6.92 7.97 2.96
C VAL A 127 8.27 8.50 2.50
N GLU A 128 8.65 8.15 1.28
CA GLU A 128 9.90 8.58 0.65
C GLU A 128 9.70 9.81 -0.22
N LYS A 129 10.77 10.59 -0.44
CA LYS A 129 10.73 11.68 -1.43
C LYS A 129 10.30 11.14 -2.79
N SER A 130 9.46 11.89 -3.50
CA SER A 130 9.05 11.52 -4.85
C SER A 130 10.26 11.37 -5.77
N PHE A 131 10.11 10.56 -6.82
CA PHE A 131 11.14 10.38 -7.85
C PHE A 131 11.67 11.72 -8.36
N TYR A 132 10.80 12.65 -8.68
CA TYR A 132 11.17 13.96 -9.20
C TYR A 132 11.89 14.83 -8.16
N GLN A 133 11.47 14.77 -6.89
CA GLN A 133 12.16 15.51 -5.83
C GLN A 133 13.58 14.97 -5.61
N ARG A 134 13.79 13.65 -5.76
CA ARG A 134 15.15 13.06 -5.69
C ARG A 134 16.05 13.59 -6.81
N ILE A 135 15.53 13.75 -8.04
CA ILE A 135 16.26 14.32 -9.17
C ILE A 135 16.64 15.78 -8.87
N ALA A 136 15.69 16.58 -8.39
CA ALA A 136 15.93 17.99 -8.03
C ALA A 136 17.01 18.10 -6.93
N ASP A 137 16.91 17.29 -5.88
CA ASP A 137 17.88 17.27 -4.79
C ASP A 137 19.29 16.84 -5.29
N ALA A 138 19.35 15.84 -6.18
CA ALA A 138 20.60 15.42 -6.80
C ALA A 138 21.22 16.53 -7.66
N ALA A 139 20.42 17.33 -8.35
CA ALA A 139 20.90 18.49 -9.11
C ALA A 139 21.44 19.58 -8.18
N LEU A 140 20.71 19.92 -7.12
CA LEU A 140 21.12 20.91 -6.12
C LEU A 140 22.44 20.52 -5.42
N ALA A 141 22.63 19.23 -5.16
CA ALA A 141 23.86 18.74 -4.55
C ALA A 141 25.11 18.88 -5.43
N GLN A 142 24.94 19.14 -6.73
CA GLN A 142 26.04 19.33 -7.68
C GLN A 142 26.43 20.80 -7.90
N ILE A 143 25.80 21.76 -7.20
CA ILE A 143 26.16 23.18 -7.30
C ILE A 143 27.63 23.35 -6.94
N GLY A 144 28.38 24.08 -7.78
CA GLY A 144 29.82 24.27 -7.66
C GLY A 144 30.69 23.20 -8.35
N VAL A 145 30.09 22.10 -8.79
CA VAL A 145 30.83 21.06 -9.55
C VAL A 145 31.14 21.57 -10.96
N TYR A 146 32.35 21.32 -11.46
CA TYR A 146 32.77 21.62 -12.82
C TYR A 146 32.34 20.50 -13.76
N GLN A 147 31.32 20.75 -14.57
CA GLN A 147 30.77 19.80 -15.53
C GLN A 147 29.90 20.55 -16.56
N ASP A 148 29.69 19.96 -17.72
CA ASP A 148 28.75 20.49 -18.71
C ASP A 148 27.29 20.25 -18.32
N CYS A 149 26.35 20.83 -19.08
CA CYS A 149 24.93 20.77 -18.80
C CYS A 149 24.36 19.35 -18.95
N THR A 150 24.89 18.55 -19.84
CA THR A 150 24.40 17.19 -20.10
C THR A 150 24.88 16.24 -19.00
N MET A 151 26.10 16.41 -18.49
CA MET A 151 26.63 15.65 -17.36
C MET A 151 25.85 15.92 -16.07
N LEU A 152 25.46 17.17 -15.81
CA LEU A 152 24.58 17.50 -14.68
C LEU A 152 23.30 16.66 -14.71
N VAL A 153 22.60 16.65 -15.85
CA VAL A 153 21.34 15.90 -15.99
C VAL A 153 21.57 14.39 -15.91
N THR A 154 22.63 13.88 -16.56
CA THR A 154 23.03 12.47 -16.50
C THR A 154 23.26 12.03 -15.06
N ASN A 155 24.03 12.79 -14.29
CA ASN A 155 24.37 12.47 -12.91
C ASN A 155 23.15 12.54 -11.97
N SER A 156 22.18 13.39 -12.28
CA SER A 156 20.95 13.52 -11.49
C SER A 156 19.91 12.44 -11.81
N LEU A 157 19.83 12.00 -13.07
CA LEU A 157 18.90 10.95 -13.54
C LEU A 157 19.50 9.54 -13.51
N ALA A 158 20.83 9.44 -13.46
CA ALA A 158 21.60 8.19 -13.49
C ALA A 158 21.43 7.31 -14.73
N HIS A 159 20.89 7.79 -15.88
CA HIS A 159 20.50 6.90 -16.98
C HIS A 159 20.83 7.35 -18.41
N PHE A 160 20.91 8.63 -18.70
CA PHE A 160 20.97 9.08 -20.08
C PHE A 160 22.00 10.18 -20.27
N HIS A 161 22.82 10.03 -21.34
CA HIS A 161 23.75 11.06 -21.80
C HIS A 161 23.58 11.25 -23.30
N GLY A 162 23.31 12.49 -23.72
CA GLY A 162 23.07 12.81 -25.12
C GLY A 162 23.13 14.31 -25.40
N ALA A 163 22.95 14.69 -26.66
CA ALA A 163 22.82 16.10 -27.03
C ALA A 163 21.61 16.75 -26.33
N PRO A 164 21.64 18.07 -26.02
CA PRO A 164 20.57 18.71 -25.26
C PRO A 164 19.15 18.44 -25.74
N THR A 165 18.90 18.46 -27.07
CA THR A 165 17.57 18.18 -27.62
C THR A 165 17.15 16.70 -27.56
N ALA A 166 18.08 15.78 -27.33
CA ALA A 166 17.77 14.36 -27.18
C ALA A 166 16.99 14.08 -25.87
N TYR A 167 17.10 14.95 -24.86
CA TYR A 167 16.35 14.84 -23.62
C TYR A 167 14.84 15.03 -23.80
N LEU A 168 14.37 15.59 -24.93
CA LEU A 168 12.95 15.64 -25.28
C LEU A 168 12.30 14.24 -25.40
N SER A 169 13.10 13.20 -25.70
CA SER A 169 12.60 11.83 -25.83
C SER A 169 12.42 11.10 -24.49
N LEU A 170 12.88 11.69 -23.38
CA LEU A 170 12.82 11.03 -22.07
C LEU A 170 11.48 11.15 -21.37
N GLY A 171 10.56 11.94 -21.91
CA GLY A 171 9.28 12.17 -21.24
C GLY A 171 8.30 12.98 -22.07
N THR A 172 7.38 13.61 -21.37
CA THR A 172 6.31 14.41 -21.96
C THR A 172 6.56 15.91 -21.71
N LEU A 173 6.37 16.73 -22.75
CA LEU A 173 6.40 18.18 -22.60
C LEU A 173 5.26 18.65 -21.69
N THR A 174 5.59 19.52 -20.73
CA THR A 174 4.63 20.10 -19.78
C THR A 174 4.76 21.62 -19.66
N ASN A 175 3.64 22.28 -19.37
CA ASN A 175 3.62 23.72 -19.01
C ASN A 175 3.50 23.93 -17.48
N ASN A 176 3.36 22.86 -16.72
CA ASN A 176 3.26 22.86 -15.26
C ASN A 176 4.43 22.06 -14.68
N PRO A 177 5.66 22.60 -14.70
CA PRO A 177 6.82 21.85 -14.26
C PRO A 177 6.80 21.61 -12.75
N VAL A 178 7.29 20.44 -12.38
CA VAL A 178 7.59 20.09 -10.98
C VAL A 178 9.11 20.02 -10.78
N PRO A 179 9.64 20.24 -9.57
CA PRO A 179 11.05 20.01 -9.29
C PRO A 179 11.50 18.64 -9.78
N GLY A 180 12.62 18.57 -10.52
CA GLY A 180 13.11 17.35 -11.18
C GLY A 180 12.82 17.26 -12.68
N ASP A 181 11.95 18.10 -13.23
CA ASP A 181 11.74 18.19 -14.67
C ASP A 181 12.96 18.75 -15.38
N ILE A 182 13.17 18.32 -16.61
CA ILE A 182 14.28 18.80 -17.45
C ILE A 182 13.87 20.06 -18.18
N CYS A 183 14.61 21.15 -18.00
CA CYS A 183 14.54 22.34 -18.83
C CYS A 183 15.35 22.10 -20.09
N VAL A 184 14.72 22.07 -21.27
CA VAL A 184 15.39 21.86 -22.56
C VAL A 184 15.44 23.15 -23.34
N TYR A 185 16.63 23.49 -23.89
CA TYR A 185 16.91 24.65 -24.69
C TYR A 185 17.59 24.26 -25.98
N GLN A 186 17.70 25.19 -26.92
CA GLN A 186 18.58 25.00 -28.08
C GLN A 186 20.06 24.99 -27.62
N GLY A 187 20.66 23.81 -27.60
CA GLY A 187 22.07 23.65 -27.23
C GLY A 187 22.37 23.62 -25.72
N HIS A 188 21.35 23.57 -24.86
CA HIS A 188 21.52 23.52 -23.41
C HIS A 188 20.42 22.71 -22.72
N VAL A 189 20.72 22.14 -21.54
CA VAL A 189 19.76 21.53 -20.65
C VAL A 189 20.03 21.94 -19.20
N ALA A 190 18.98 21.93 -18.37
CA ALA A 190 19.07 22.21 -16.95
C ALA A 190 18.02 21.38 -16.20
N LEU A 191 18.06 21.35 -14.87
CA LEU A 191 17.05 20.71 -14.05
C LEU A 191 16.26 21.74 -13.26
N TYR A 192 14.96 21.72 -13.43
CA TYR A 192 14.03 22.59 -12.70
C TYR A 192 13.98 22.20 -11.21
N VAL A 193 14.04 23.19 -10.32
CA VAL A 193 14.03 22.98 -8.87
C VAL A 193 12.92 23.75 -8.14
N GLY A 194 11.98 24.31 -8.92
CA GLY A 194 10.89 25.11 -8.37
C GLY A 194 11.16 26.61 -8.46
N ASN A 195 10.13 27.42 -8.18
CA ASN A 195 10.22 28.89 -8.08
C ASN A 195 10.87 29.58 -9.29
N ASN A 196 10.64 29.06 -10.51
CA ASN A 196 11.25 29.53 -11.75
C ASN A 196 12.80 29.49 -11.74
N GLN A 197 13.38 28.58 -10.94
CA GLN A 197 14.81 28.33 -10.86
C GLN A 197 15.17 26.97 -11.41
N ALA A 198 16.39 26.86 -11.95
CA ALA A 198 16.95 25.62 -12.44
C ALA A 198 18.44 25.53 -12.08
N VAL A 199 18.94 24.32 -11.94
CA VAL A 199 20.38 24.05 -11.82
C VAL A 199 20.93 23.83 -13.23
N HIS A 200 21.94 24.61 -13.58
CA HIS A 200 22.60 24.63 -14.88
C HIS A 200 24.04 24.16 -14.77
N GLY A 201 24.45 23.15 -15.51
CA GLY A 201 25.84 22.80 -15.72
C GLY A 201 26.43 23.59 -16.89
N GLY A 202 27.76 23.66 -16.99
CA GLY A 202 28.41 24.33 -18.09
C GLY A 202 28.35 25.86 -18.05
N TRP A 203 28.06 26.45 -16.91
CA TRP A 203 27.92 27.90 -16.72
C TRP A 203 29.27 28.55 -16.38
N LEU A 204 29.48 29.84 -16.74
CA LEU A 204 30.62 30.65 -16.32
C LEU A 204 31.94 29.86 -16.13
N GLY A 205 32.45 29.22 -17.17
CA GLY A 205 33.69 28.44 -17.10
C GLY A 205 33.46 26.96 -16.69
N ASN A 206 32.34 26.41 -17.11
CA ASN A 206 31.93 25.01 -16.91
C ASN A 206 31.50 24.65 -15.47
N GLN A 207 31.06 25.64 -14.69
CA GLN A 207 30.59 25.42 -13.33
C GLN A 207 29.10 25.14 -13.30
N THR A 208 28.67 24.31 -12.35
CA THR A 208 27.24 24.06 -12.04
C THR A 208 26.73 25.15 -11.11
N VAL A 209 25.66 25.82 -11.50
CA VAL A 209 25.06 26.95 -10.76
C VAL A 209 23.56 26.85 -10.66
N LEU A 210 23.00 27.43 -9.60
CA LEU A 210 21.57 27.68 -9.47
C LEU A 210 21.24 29.08 -10.02
N THR A 211 20.37 29.15 -11.03
CA THR A 211 19.94 30.46 -11.58
C THR A 211 18.52 30.33 -12.15
N SER A 212 18.03 31.44 -12.78
CA SER A 212 16.70 31.43 -13.41
C SER A 212 16.61 30.46 -14.58
N VAL A 213 15.42 29.89 -14.78
CA VAL A 213 15.10 29.15 -16.01
C VAL A 213 15.35 30.00 -17.25
N ALA A 214 15.08 31.32 -17.20
CA ALA A 214 15.38 32.26 -18.26
C ALA A 214 16.89 32.60 -18.30
N CYS A 215 17.69 31.70 -18.86
CA CYS A 215 19.16 31.78 -18.88
C CYS A 215 19.75 32.41 -20.15
N GLY A 216 18.93 33.04 -21.00
CA GLY A 216 19.37 33.64 -22.26
C GLY A 216 19.52 32.67 -23.43
N GLN A 217 19.30 31.38 -23.21
CA GLN A 217 19.22 30.36 -24.29
C GLN A 217 17.77 30.22 -24.77
N PRO A 218 17.52 29.98 -26.06
CA PRO A 218 16.18 29.73 -26.58
C PRO A 218 15.54 28.53 -25.90
N PHE A 219 14.53 28.76 -25.08
CA PHE A 219 13.82 27.74 -24.31
C PHE A 219 12.86 26.93 -25.23
N ILE A 220 12.91 25.60 -25.15
CA ILE A 220 12.03 24.68 -25.89
C ILE A 220 10.87 24.22 -25.03
N GLY A 221 11.13 23.82 -23.78
CA GLY A 221 10.08 23.36 -22.88
C GLY A 221 10.62 22.61 -21.67
N TYR A 222 9.71 22.28 -20.77
CA TYR A 222 10.00 21.36 -19.68
C TYR A 222 9.62 19.95 -20.10
N VAL A 223 10.45 18.98 -19.75
CA VAL A 223 10.19 17.55 -19.98
C VAL A 223 9.95 16.87 -18.63
N HIS A 224 8.72 16.40 -18.44
CA HIS A 224 8.35 15.53 -17.34
C HIS A 224 8.81 14.10 -17.69
N VAL A 225 9.85 13.63 -17.00
CA VAL A 225 10.53 12.36 -17.32
C VAL A 225 9.59 11.18 -17.03
N ASN A 226 9.46 10.27 -17.98
CA ASN A 226 8.74 9.01 -17.80
C ASN A 226 9.53 8.10 -16.84
N ARG A 227 8.81 7.40 -15.94
CA ARG A 227 9.37 6.39 -15.02
C ARG A 227 9.56 5.06 -15.74
#